data_4c7867e7c59ac70821f28d8507252395
#
_entry.id   4c7867e7c59ac70821f28d8507252395
#
_cell.length_a   1.000
_cell.length_b   1.000
_cell.length_c   1.000
_cell.angle_alpha   90.00
_cell.angle_beta   90.00
_cell.angle_gamma   90.00
#
_symmetry.space_group_name_H-M   'P 1'
#
loop_
_entity.id
_entity.type
_entity.pdbx_description
1 polymer ?
#
loop_
_entity_poly.entity_id
_entity_poly.type
_entity_poly.pdbx_seq_one_letter_code
_entity_poly.pdbx_strand_id
1 'polypeptide(L)'
;RAKFIGRVFQDPLKGTAAGMQVEENLLLASRRGESRRLRWAFSAGDHDKYKAMVSRLDLGLEDRLSTRIGLLSGGQRQALTLLMATIKRPEVLLLDEPTAALDPKTAAKVLKITDEIVHEQHLTTLMITHNMKDALKYGNRLIMMNNGRIIADYSEDEKKNLTIDDLLKKFEETADAVSDRIVLG
;
A
#
# COMPACT_ATOMS: atom_id res chain seq x y z
N ARG A 1 7.60 -9.73 -14.22
CA ARG A 1 7.43 -8.54 -13.34
C ARG A 1 6.69 -8.91 -12.05
N ALA A 2 5.55 -9.61 -12.09
CA ALA A 2 4.76 -9.96 -10.91
C ALA A 2 5.52 -10.75 -9.82
N LYS A 3 6.64 -11.39 -10.14
CA LYS A 3 7.48 -12.10 -9.17
C LYS A 3 8.24 -11.14 -8.24
N PHE A 4 8.64 -9.98 -8.76
CA PHE A 4 9.54 -9.05 -8.08
C PHE A 4 8.83 -7.84 -7.47
N ILE A 5 7.66 -7.48 -7.98
CA ILE A 5 6.93 -6.28 -7.60
C ILE A 5 5.64 -6.64 -6.87
N GLY A 6 5.49 -6.18 -5.63
CA GLY A 6 4.21 -6.11 -4.92
C GLY A 6 3.53 -4.77 -5.24
N ARG A 7 2.22 -4.78 -5.47
CA ARG A 7 1.46 -3.54 -5.68
C ARG A 7 0.16 -3.56 -4.90
N VAL A 8 -0.10 -2.46 -4.22
CA VAL A 8 -1.37 -2.15 -3.57
C VAL A 8 -1.99 -0.99 -4.32
N PHE A 9 -3.21 -1.17 -4.80
CA PHE A 9 -3.94 -0.17 -5.59
C PHE A 9 -4.76 0.74 -4.66
N GLN A 10 -5.10 1.92 -5.14
CA GLN A 10 -6.02 2.84 -4.48
C GLN A 10 -7.40 2.19 -4.25
N ASP A 11 -7.92 1.49 -5.26
CA ASP A 11 -9.11 0.66 -5.13
C ASP A 11 -8.70 -0.79 -4.78
N PRO A 12 -9.00 -1.27 -3.55
CA PRO A 12 -8.60 -2.60 -3.11
C PRO A 12 -9.27 -3.74 -3.89
N LEU A 13 -10.36 -3.48 -4.60
CA LEU A 13 -11.00 -4.48 -5.47
C LEU A 13 -10.14 -4.82 -6.69
N LYS A 14 -9.33 -3.89 -7.19
CA LYS A 14 -8.43 -4.13 -8.33
C LYS A 14 -7.30 -5.12 -8.02
N GLY A 15 -6.97 -5.31 -6.76
CA GLY A 15 -5.94 -6.25 -6.31
C GLY A 15 -6.48 -7.61 -5.87
N THR A 16 -7.81 -7.83 -5.92
CA THR A 16 -8.46 -9.00 -5.35
C THR A 16 -9.48 -9.62 -6.29
N ALA A 17 -9.76 -10.92 -6.09
CA ALA A 17 -10.90 -11.59 -6.71
C ALA A 17 -12.11 -11.48 -5.76
N ALA A 18 -12.93 -10.43 -5.92
CA ALA A 18 -14.01 -10.07 -4.99
C ALA A 18 -15.05 -11.19 -4.76
N GLY A 19 -15.29 -12.05 -5.76
CA GLY A 19 -16.19 -13.18 -5.69
C GLY A 19 -15.64 -14.41 -4.95
N MET A 20 -14.31 -14.44 -4.72
CA MET A 20 -13.62 -15.53 -4.04
C MET A 20 -13.46 -15.24 -2.54
N GLN A 21 -13.24 -16.31 -1.77
CA GLN A 21 -13.01 -16.23 -0.33
C GLN A 21 -11.65 -15.60 0.02
N VAL A 22 -11.49 -15.14 1.26
CA VAL A 22 -10.24 -14.59 1.77
C VAL A 22 -9.08 -15.59 1.59
N GLU A 23 -9.27 -16.85 2.04
CA GLU A 23 -8.24 -17.87 1.95
C GLU A 23 -7.88 -18.24 0.49
N GLU A 24 -8.83 -18.22 -0.43
CA GLU A 24 -8.59 -18.46 -1.86
C GLU A 24 -7.72 -17.35 -2.47
N ASN A 25 -7.98 -16.09 -2.10
CA ASN A 25 -7.16 -14.96 -2.55
C ASN A 25 -5.73 -15.03 -1.98
N LEU A 26 -5.58 -15.40 -0.70
CA LEU A 26 -4.26 -15.61 -0.09
C LEU A 26 -3.51 -16.76 -0.76
N LEU A 27 -4.20 -17.84 -1.11
CA LEU A 27 -3.64 -18.96 -1.86
C LEU A 27 -3.11 -18.49 -3.23
N LEU A 28 -3.89 -17.72 -3.98
CA LEU A 28 -3.46 -17.17 -5.27
C LEU A 28 -2.23 -16.27 -5.11
N ALA A 29 -2.23 -15.41 -4.10
CA ALA A 29 -1.10 -14.53 -3.81
C ALA A 29 0.16 -15.32 -3.41
N SER A 30 0.01 -16.37 -2.60
CA SER A 30 1.12 -17.24 -2.18
C SER A 30 1.76 -18.02 -3.33
N ARG A 31 1.03 -18.21 -4.42
CA ARG A 31 1.51 -18.89 -5.63
C ARG A 31 2.01 -17.92 -6.71
N ARG A 32 2.13 -16.67 -6.42
CA ARG A 32 2.61 -15.65 -7.35
C ARG A 32 4.01 -16.01 -7.88
N GLY A 33 4.17 -16.03 -9.21
CA GLY A 33 5.44 -16.35 -9.88
C GLY A 33 5.78 -17.85 -9.96
N GLU A 34 4.90 -18.74 -9.49
CA GLU A 34 5.05 -20.18 -9.66
C GLU A 34 4.49 -20.67 -11.00
N SER A 35 5.00 -21.79 -11.47
CA SER A 35 4.45 -22.45 -12.68
C SER A 35 3.04 -22.96 -12.41
N ARG A 36 2.14 -22.71 -13.36
CA ARG A 36 0.76 -23.21 -13.30
C ARG A 36 0.76 -24.70 -13.62
N ARG A 37 0.70 -25.53 -12.59
CA ARG A 37 0.55 -26.98 -12.72
C ARG A 37 -0.77 -27.41 -12.11
N LEU A 38 -1.34 -28.51 -12.61
CA LEU A 38 -2.53 -29.13 -12.01
C LEU A 38 -2.12 -29.72 -10.65
N ARG A 39 -2.61 -29.12 -9.55
CA ARG A 39 -2.40 -29.60 -8.17
C ARG A 39 -3.55 -29.14 -7.31
N TRP A 40 -3.78 -29.84 -6.20
CA TRP A 40 -4.81 -29.45 -5.23
C TRP A 40 -4.66 -27.99 -4.80
N ALA A 41 -5.80 -27.31 -4.65
CA ALA A 41 -5.82 -25.92 -4.27
C ALA A 41 -5.23 -25.73 -2.87
N PHE A 42 -5.77 -26.42 -1.89
CA PHE A 42 -5.35 -26.36 -0.49
C PHE A 42 -4.62 -27.63 -0.08
N SER A 43 -3.63 -27.49 0.79
CA SER A 43 -2.96 -28.56 1.51
C SER A 43 -3.34 -28.53 3.00
N ALA A 44 -3.10 -29.65 3.70
CA ALA A 44 -3.30 -29.70 5.14
C ALA A 44 -2.45 -28.61 5.82
N GLY A 45 -3.08 -27.79 6.68
CA GLY A 45 -2.42 -26.69 7.39
C GLY A 45 -2.44 -25.34 6.68
N ASP A 46 -2.85 -25.22 5.39
CA ASP A 46 -2.97 -23.93 4.73
C ASP A 46 -3.97 -23.01 5.44
N HIS A 47 -5.09 -23.53 5.91
CA HIS A 47 -6.10 -22.79 6.66
C HIS A 47 -5.50 -22.14 7.92
N ASP A 48 -4.82 -22.92 8.76
CA ASP A 48 -4.22 -22.42 10.00
C ASP A 48 -3.11 -21.41 9.72
N LYS A 49 -2.32 -21.65 8.67
CA LYS A 49 -1.30 -20.71 8.20
C LYS A 49 -1.93 -19.36 7.80
N TYR A 50 -2.99 -19.37 6.99
CA TYR A 50 -3.64 -18.13 6.59
C TYR A 50 -4.36 -17.46 7.76
N LYS A 51 -4.95 -18.23 8.66
CA LYS A 51 -5.55 -17.71 9.91
C LYS A 51 -4.52 -16.95 10.74
N ALA A 52 -3.35 -17.54 10.96
CA ALA A 52 -2.25 -16.89 11.68
C ALA A 52 -1.73 -15.62 10.96
N MET A 53 -1.69 -15.62 9.62
CA MET A 53 -1.28 -14.45 8.85
C MET A 53 -2.26 -13.28 8.98
N VAL A 54 -3.56 -13.53 8.84
CA VAL A 54 -4.57 -12.47 8.90
C VAL A 54 -4.82 -11.97 10.31
N SER A 55 -4.62 -12.80 11.35
CA SER A 55 -4.76 -12.37 12.75
C SER A 55 -3.75 -11.27 13.13
N ARG A 56 -2.57 -11.24 12.49
CA ARG A 56 -1.58 -10.16 12.66
C ARG A 56 -2.08 -8.79 12.23
N LEU A 57 -3.09 -8.74 11.35
CA LEU A 57 -3.71 -7.49 10.92
C LEU A 57 -4.63 -6.87 11.99
N ASP A 58 -5.03 -7.66 12.98
CA ASP A 58 -5.91 -7.23 14.08
C ASP A 58 -7.19 -6.53 13.58
N LEU A 59 -7.85 -7.14 12.57
CA LEU A 59 -9.05 -6.62 11.91
C LEU A 59 -10.21 -7.62 11.92
N GLY A 60 -10.12 -8.69 12.72
CA GLY A 60 -11.14 -9.73 12.81
C GLY A 60 -11.29 -10.55 11.53
N LEU A 61 -10.21 -10.68 10.74
CA LEU A 61 -10.19 -11.46 9.50
C LEU A 61 -9.95 -12.95 9.75
N GLU A 62 -9.43 -13.31 10.91
CA GLU A 62 -9.15 -14.70 11.33
C GLU A 62 -10.40 -15.58 11.41
N ASP A 63 -11.55 -14.97 11.66
CA ASP A 63 -12.85 -15.66 11.70
C ASP A 63 -13.63 -15.51 10.37
N ARG A 64 -13.01 -14.92 9.36
CA ARG A 64 -13.63 -14.57 8.08
C ARG A 64 -12.93 -15.17 6.86
N LEU A 65 -12.08 -16.20 7.03
CA LEU A 65 -11.31 -16.81 5.94
C LEU A 65 -12.21 -17.34 4.81
N SER A 66 -13.39 -17.88 5.15
CA SER A 66 -14.39 -18.37 4.19
C SER A 66 -15.34 -17.26 3.68
N THR A 67 -15.17 -16.01 4.13
CA THR A 67 -15.99 -14.88 3.66
C THR A 67 -15.49 -14.41 2.29
N ARG A 68 -16.41 -14.09 1.36
CA ARG A 68 -16.05 -13.47 0.08
C ARG A 68 -15.48 -12.07 0.31
N ILE A 69 -14.42 -11.72 -0.38
CA ILE A 69 -13.75 -10.41 -0.22
C ILE A 69 -14.68 -9.23 -0.48
N GLY A 70 -15.63 -9.36 -1.42
CA GLY A 70 -16.62 -8.33 -1.69
C GLY A 70 -17.50 -7.95 -0.47
N LEU A 71 -17.59 -8.81 0.54
CA LEU A 71 -18.36 -8.59 1.78
C LEU A 71 -17.52 -8.00 2.94
N LEU A 72 -16.23 -7.78 2.74
CA LEU A 72 -15.37 -7.15 3.74
C LEU A 72 -15.55 -5.63 3.74
N SER A 73 -15.19 -4.98 4.86
CA SER A 73 -15.06 -3.52 4.90
C SER A 73 -13.91 -3.03 4.02
N GLY A 74 -13.91 -1.74 3.66
CA GLY A 74 -12.82 -1.13 2.88
C GLY A 74 -11.45 -1.34 3.53
N GLY A 75 -11.34 -1.10 4.83
CA GLY A 75 -10.07 -1.28 5.58
C GLY A 75 -9.62 -2.72 5.67
N GLN A 76 -10.56 -3.66 5.89
CA GLN A 76 -10.25 -5.10 5.87
C GLN A 76 -9.72 -5.55 4.52
N ARG A 77 -10.34 -5.08 3.41
CA ARG A 77 -9.88 -5.37 2.06
C ARG A 77 -8.49 -4.77 1.80
N GLN A 78 -8.27 -3.52 2.21
CA GLN A 78 -6.99 -2.85 2.00
C GLN A 78 -5.85 -3.54 2.74
N ALA A 79 -6.05 -3.88 4.03
CA ALA A 79 -5.06 -4.64 4.79
C ALA A 79 -4.81 -6.02 4.19
N LEU A 80 -5.85 -6.68 3.68
CA LEU A 80 -5.70 -7.95 2.98
C LEU A 80 -4.91 -7.81 1.68
N THR A 81 -5.14 -6.77 0.86
CA THR A 81 -4.34 -6.53 -0.36
C THR A 81 -2.87 -6.27 -0.04
N LEU A 82 -2.58 -5.56 1.06
CA LEU A 82 -1.22 -5.38 1.54
C LEU A 82 -0.57 -6.71 1.91
N LEU A 83 -1.26 -7.55 2.71
CA LEU A 83 -0.78 -8.87 3.06
C LEU A 83 -0.53 -9.74 1.81
N MET A 84 -1.45 -9.73 0.84
CA MET A 84 -1.31 -10.44 -0.43
C MET A 84 -0.12 -9.93 -1.26
N ALA A 85 0.15 -8.63 -1.26
CA ALA A 85 1.29 -8.05 -1.97
C ALA A 85 2.63 -8.45 -1.35
N THR A 86 2.65 -8.74 -0.03
CA THR A 86 3.86 -9.02 0.76
C THR A 86 4.02 -10.48 1.21
N ILE A 87 3.00 -11.34 1.02
CA ILE A 87 3.02 -12.78 1.40
C ILE A 87 4.20 -13.55 0.77
N LYS A 88 4.57 -13.18 -0.45
CA LYS A 88 5.88 -13.48 -1.03
C LYS A 88 6.66 -12.17 -1.08
N ARG A 89 7.66 -12.05 -0.22
CA ARG A 89 8.50 -10.86 -0.12
C ARG A 89 8.87 -10.33 -1.51
N PRO A 90 8.36 -9.16 -1.92
CA PRO A 90 8.74 -8.53 -3.17
C PRO A 90 10.10 -7.84 -3.04
N GLU A 91 10.76 -7.57 -4.17
CA GLU A 91 11.95 -6.68 -4.19
C GLU A 91 11.54 -5.22 -4.05
N VAL A 92 10.41 -4.85 -4.64
CA VAL A 92 9.82 -3.50 -4.56
C VAL A 92 8.34 -3.59 -4.24
N LEU A 93 7.89 -2.82 -3.27
CA LEU A 93 6.47 -2.63 -2.92
C LEU A 93 6.00 -1.25 -3.41
N LEU A 94 4.97 -1.23 -4.22
CA LEU A 94 4.33 -0.01 -4.72
C LEU A 94 2.98 0.18 -4.01
N LEU A 95 2.80 1.31 -3.34
CA LEU A 95 1.59 1.69 -2.63
C LEU A 95 0.99 2.92 -3.30
N ASP A 96 -0.18 2.75 -3.92
CA ASP A 96 -0.87 3.78 -4.69
C ASP A 96 -2.06 4.29 -3.86
N GLU A 97 -1.85 5.40 -3.13
CA GLU A 97 -2.84 5.99 -2.22
C GLU A 97 -3.55 4.96 -1.30
N PRO A 98 -2.81 4.17 -0.50
CA PRO A 98 -3.36 3.00 0.18
C PRO A 98 -4.47 3.29 1.20
N THR A 99 -4.76 4.55 1.48
CA THR A 99 -5.75 4.97 2.49
C THR A 99 -6.80 5.93 1.98
N ALA A 100 -6.79 6.31 0.70
CA ALA A 100 -7.68 7.35 0.15
C ALA A 100 -9.19 7.08 0.33
N ALA A 101 -9.59 5.80 0.33
CA ALA A 101 -11.00 5.39 0.45
C ALA A 101 -11.40 4.96 1.88
N LEU A 102 -10.57 5.25 2.90
CA LEU A 102 -10.77 4.80 4.27
C LEU A 102 -11.10 5.97 5.21
N ASP A 103 -11.88 5.67 6.25
CA ASP A 103 -12.06 6.61 7.36
C ASP A 103 -10.73 6.82 8.12
N PRO A 104 -10.55 7.96 8.81
CA PRO A 104 -9.26 8.32 9.41
C PRO A 104 -8.71 7.30 10.41
N LYS A 105 -9.58 6.64 11.19
CA LYS A 105 -9.17 5.65 12.18
C LYS A 105 -8.66 4.38 11.51
N THR A 106 -9.37 3.91 10.52
CA THR A 106 -8.99 2.73 9.73
C THR A 106 -7.74 3.01 8.90
N ALA A 107 -7.64 4.20 8.29
CA ALA A 107 -6.45 4.64 7.55
C ALA A 107 -5.19 4.61 8.43
N ALA A 108 -5.26 5.17 9.63
CA ALA A 108 -4.14 5.15 10.58
C ALA A 108 -3.70 3.72 10.94
N LYS A 109 -4.67 2.80 11.13
CA LYS A 109 -4.39 1.39 11.41
C LYS A 109 -3.72 0.69 10.22
N VAL A 110 -4.23 0.89 9.01
CA VAL A 110 -3.65 0.31 7.78
C VAL A 110 -2.23 0.82 7.55
N LEU A 111 -1.98 2.12 7.73
CA LEU A 111 -0.63 2.69 7.58
C LEU A 111 0.34 2.13 8.63
N LYS A 112 -0.10 1.97 9.89
CA LYS A 112 0.72 1.36 10.94
C LYS A 112 1.12 -0.07 10.58
N ILE A 113 0.16 -0.90 10.15
CA ILE A 113 0.42 -2.27 9.69
C ILE A 113 1.37 -2.27 8.49
N THR A 114 1.18 -1.33 7.55
CA THR A 114 2.07 -1.18 6.39
C THR A 114 3.50 -0.91 6.81
N ASP A 115 3.69 0.03 7.72
CA ASP A 115 5.00 0.42 8.25
C ASP A 115 5.70 -0.75 8.95
N GLU A 116 4.96 -1.48 9.81
CA GLU A 116 5.45 -2.68 10.49
C GLU A 116 5.93 -3.74 9.48
N ILE A 117 5.13 -4.05 8.46
CA ILE A 117 5.49 -5.05 7.43
C ILE A 117 6.71 -4.59 6.61
N VAL A 118 6.77 -3.31 6.23
CA VAL A 118 7.90 -2.74 5.48
C VAL A 118 9.19 -2.86 6.26
N HIS A 119 9.16 -2.52 7.56
CA HIS A 119 10.33 -2.61 8.43
C HIS A 119 10.74 -4.07 8.71
N GLU A 120 9.79 -4.94 9.10
CA GLU A 120 10.08 -6.35 9.41
C GLU A 120 10.68 -7.09 8.22
N GLN A 121 10.19 -6.82 7.01
CA GLN A 121 10.65 -7.49 5.80
C GLN A 121 11.76 -6.74 5.06
N HIS A 122 12.19 -5.56 5.55
CA HIS A 122 13.18 -4.70 4.89
C HIS A 122 12.83 -4.45 3.41
N LEU A 123 11.60 -3.99 3.15
CA LEU A 123 11.10 -3.78 1.79
C LEU A 123 11.53 -2.42 1.23
N THR A 124 12.04 -2.42 0.00
CA THR A 124 12.12 -1.18 -0.78
C THR A 124 10.71 -0.78 -1.18
N THR A 125 10.24 0.36 -0.65
CA THR A 125 8.83 0.76 -0.81
C THR A 125 8.72 2.15 -1.42
N LEU A 126 7.85 2.30 -2.41
CA LEU A 126 7.43 3.59 -2.95
C LEU A 126 5.94 3.77 -2.64
N MET A 127 5.61 4.80 -1.85
CA MET A 127 4.24 5.16 -1.51
C MET A 127 3.87 6.48 -2.16
N ILE A 128 2.75 6.50 -2.87
CA ILE A 128 2.12 7.72 -3.37
C ILE A 128 1.00 8.09 -2.39
N THR A 129 0.97 9.35 -1.96
CA THR A 129 -0.09 9.88 -1.11
C THR A 129 -0.29 11.37 -1.39
N HIS A 130 -1.51 11.85 -1.27
CA HIS A 130 -1.84 13.28 -1.25
C HIS A 130 -1.95 13.83 0.19
N ASN A 131 -1.83 12.99 1.21
CA ASN A 131 -1.85 13.40 2.61
C ASN A 131 -0.44 13.80 3.08
N MET A 132 -0.23 15.10 3.27
CA MET A 132 1.06 15.65 3.67
C MET A 132 1.54 15.15 5.04
N LYS A 133 0.61 14.89 5.99
CA LYS A 133 0.97 14.32 7.31
C LYS A 133 1.57 12.93 7.15
N ASP A 134 0.97 12.10 6.31
CA ASP A 134 1.45 10.76 6.05
C ASP A 134 2.77 10.80 5.28
N ALA A 135 2.91 11.70 4.31
CA ALA A 135 4.13 11.90 3.55
C ALA A 135 5.31 12.31 4.45
N LEU A 136 5.08 13.19 5.43
CA LEU A 136 6.11 13.57 6.42
C LEU A 136 6.43 12.44 7.39
N LYS A 137 5.43 11.65 7.79
CA LYS A 137 5.58 10.62 8.83
C LYS A 137 6.27 9.35 8.34
N TYR A 138 5.91 8.86 7.15
CA TYR A 138 6.35 7.55 6.65
C TYR A 138 7.49 7.65 5.63
N GLY A 139 8.36 6.64 5.58
CA GLY A 139 9.49 6.57 4.67
C GLY A 139 10.66 7.50 5.02
N ASN A 140 11.81 7.24 4.45
CA ASN A 140 13.09 7.93 4.69
C ASN A 140 13.49 8.91 3.58
N ARG A 141 12.65 9.11 2.56
CA ARG A 141 12.85 10.08 1.47
C ARG A 141 11.50 10.63 1.05
N LEU A 142 11.41 11.90 0.77
CA LEU A 142 10.19 12.57 0.31
C LEU A 142 10.42 13.22 -1.04
N ILE A 143 9.65 12.80 -2.04
CA ILE A 143 9.69 13.38 -3.37
C ILE A 143 8.35 14.10 -3.61
N MET A 144 8.40 15.38 -3.93
CA MET A 144 7.22 16.16 -4.31
C MET A 144 7.13 16.26 -5.82
N MET A 145 5.94 16.01 -6.34
CA MET A 145 5.67 16.08 -7.78
C MET A 145 4.54 17.06 -8.08
N ASN A 146 4.69 17.84 -9.12
CA ASN A 146 3.66 18.70 -9.67
C ASN A 146 3.74 18.71 -11.21
N ASN A 147 2.60 18.59 -11.89
CA ASN A 147 2.51 18.61 -13.35
C ASN A 147 3.51 17.66 -14.06
N GLY A 148 3.70 16.46 -13.52
CA GLY A 148 4.59 15.44 -14.08
C GLY A 148 6.10 15.71 -13.85
N ARG A 149 6.46 16.69 -13.03
CA ARG A 149 7.85 17.05 -12.71
C ARG A 149 8.11 16.89 -11.22
N ILE A 150 9.34 16.52 -10.87
CA ILE A 150 9.82 16.57 -9.49
C ILE A 150 10.11 18.04 -9.17
N ILE A 151 9.45 18.57 -8.13
CA ILE A 151 9.62 19.94 -7.64
C ILE A 151 10.47 20.04 -6.38
N ALA A 152 10.57 18.94 -5.63
CA ALA A 152 11.47 18.81 -4.50
C ALA A 152 11.79 17.33 -4.24
N ASP A 153 12.97 17.09 -3.66
CA ASP A 153 13.48 15.78 -3.28
C ASP A 153 14.25 15.93 -1.97
N TYR A 154 13.70 15.41 -0.90
CA TYR A 154 14.25 15.56 0.45
C TYR A 154 14.79 14.23 0.95
N SER A 155 16.02 14.23 1.42
CA SER A 155 16.64 13.14 2.16
C SER A 155 15.98 12.93 3.53
N GLU A 156 16.36 11.86 4.22
CA GLU A 156 15.84 11.56 5.57
C GLU A 156 16.11 12.69 6.57
N ASP A 157 17.33 13.26 6.53
CA ASP A 157 17.72 14.31 7.48
C ASP A 157 17.01 15.64 7.20
N GLU A 158 16.84 15.99 5.94
CA GLU A 158 16.08 17.17 5.55
C GLU A 158 14.60 17.01 5.92
N LYS A 159 14.03 15.82 5.67
CA LYS A 159 12.63 15.51 5.97
C LYS A 159 12.27 15.66 7.44
N LYS A 160 13.19 15.33 8.37
CA LYS A 160 12.97 15.44 9.81
C LYS A 160 12.61 16.85 10.28
N ASN A 161 13.04 17.87 9.54
CA ASN A 161 12.84 19.28 9.88
C ASN A 161 11.69 19.93 9.11
N LEU A 162 11.06 19.21 8.17
CA LEU A 162 9.98 19.75 7.35
C LEU A 162 8.65 19.81 8.10
N THR A 163 7.92 20.87 7.84
CA THR A 163 6.54 21.08 8.29
C THR A 163 5.57 20.97 7.11
N ILE A 164 4.28 20.88 7.40
CA ILE A 164 3.24 20.93 6.37
C ILE A 164 3.27 22.26 5.62
N ASP A 165 3.53 23.36 6.35
CA ASP A 165 3.59 24.70 5.76
C ASP A 165 4.75 24.84 4.76
N ASP A 166 5.89 24.17 5.02
CA ASP A 166 7.01 24.14 4.06
C ASP A 166 6.62 23.42 2.76
N LEU A 167 5.88 22.32 2.87
CA LEU A 167 5.38 21.61 1.70
C LEU A 167 4.37 22.44 0.91
N LEU A 168 3.45 23.12 1.59
CA LEU A 168 2.46 24.02 0.97
C LEU A 168 3.13 25.16 0.21
N LYS A 169 4.06 25.87 0.85
CA LYS A 169 4.85 26.93 0.21
C LYS A 169 5.54 26.44 -1.06
N LYS A 170 6.10 25.22 -1.01
CA LYS A 170 6.78 24.65 -2.18
C LYS A 170 5.85 24.38 -3.35
N PHE A 171 4.60 23.98 -3.09
CA PHE A 171 3.58 23.86 -4.12
C PHE A 171 3.18 25.23 -4.70
N GLU A 172 2.97 26.24 -3.84
CA GLU A 172 2.60 27.62 -4.24
C GLU A 172 3.67 28.25 -5.13
N GLU A 173 4.94 28.24 -4.70
CA GLU A 173 6.08 28.72 -5.50
C GLU A 173 6.13 28.12 -6.92
N THR A 174 5.76 26.85 -7.03
CA THR A 174 5.79 26.15 -8.32
C THR A 174 4.56 26.48 -9.18
N ALA A 175 3.41 26.75 -8.57
CA ALA A 175 2.20 27.18 -9.26
C ALA A 175 2.36 28.58 -9.85
N ASP A 176 2.92 29.51 -9.09
CA ASP A 176 3.20 30.88 -9.52
C ASP A 176 4.24 30.93 -10.67
N ALA A 177 5.31 30.14 -10.56
CA ALA A 177 6.33 30.04 -11.63
C ALA A 177 5.78 29.48 -12.97
N VAL A 178 4.73 28.68 -12.92
CA VAL A 178 4.04 28.18 -14.15
C VAL A 178 3.11 29.23 -14.71
N SER A 179 2.40 30.00 -13.84
CA SER A 179 1.51 31.09 -14.24
C SER A 179 2.28 32.21 -14.96
N ASP A 180 3.43 32.60 -14.42
CA ASP A 180 4.28 33.65 -15.04
C ASP A 180 4.84 33.24 -16.40
N ARG A 181 5.14 31.95 -16.61
CA ARG A 181 5.59 31.45 -17.92
C ARG A 181 4.51 31.41 -18.97
N ILE A 182 3.24 31.26 -18.57
CA ILE A 182 2.10 31.27 -19.49
C ILE A 182 1.74 32.71 -19.90
N VAL A 183 2.00 33.67 -19.03
CA VAL A 183 1.71 35.11 -19.29
C VAL A 183 2.81 35.77 -20.14
N LEU A 184 4.03 35.25 -20.13
CA LEU A 184 5.20 35.82 -20.82
C LEU A 184 5.58 35.11 -22.14
N GLY A 185 4.90 34.06 -22.53
CA GLY A 185 5.06 33.29 -23.77
C GLY A 185 3.91 33.45 -24.73
#